data_83875e390edca9d746663b9b32dbce83
#
_entry.id   83875e390edca9d746663b9b32dbce83
#
_cell.length_a   1.000
_cell.length_b   1.000
_cell.length_c   1.000
_cell.angle_alpha   90.00
_cell.angle_beta   90.00
_cell.angle_gamma   90.00
#
_symmetry.space_group_name_H-M   'P 1'
#
loop_
_entity.id
_entity.type
_entity.pdbx_description
1 polymer ?
#
loop_
_entity_poly.entity_id
_entity_poly.type
_entity_poly.pdbx_seq_one_letter_code
_entity_poly.pdbx_strand_id
1 'polypeptide(L)'
;MRIDIHTHAFHPKIARKAVDHLNAYYQLTCAGDGTIDHLLARQSAAGIDKCVVLCAATAPAQVIPANNYAIALQRAHPDRVIAFGTLHPGYAQWQKELDRLKAANIRGIKLHPDFQGFRLDDPRLWPIFEAAQKDFIFEIHIGDAMRPESAPSCPYKLAAILDAFPGLRIIAAHFGGYRMWAHSLKVLGGKLRENLWLDTSSTSPFATPLLLRRLLAAFPSERILFGTDWPLYDPLDERRRLQQKAGLDAEEMDRLLTNAAALFGPGHGQDAAAPVQAVPPLSVAAGH
;
A
#
# COMPACT_ATOMS: atom_id res chain seq x y z
N MET A 1 1.82 1.30 -19.16
CA MET A 1 1.21 2.13 -18.09
C MET A 1 2.12 2.06 -16.87
N ARG A 2 2.65 3.21 -16.45
CA ARG A 2 3.52 3.36 -15.28
C ARG A 2 2.68 3.64 -14.05
N ILE A 3 2.92 2.88 -12.97
CA ILE A 3 2.12 2.96 -11.74
C ILE A 3 3.04 3.12 -10.53
N ASP A 4 2.72 4.08 -9.67
CA ASP A 4 3.23 4.16 -8.31
C ASP A 4 2.28 3.37 -7.40
N ILE A 5 2.76 2.23 -6.89
CA ILE A 5 1.92 1.29 -6.14
C ILE A 5 1.69 1.71 -4.68
N HIS A 6 2.47 2.65 -4.16
CA HIS A 6 2.43 3.01 -2.74
C HIS A 6 2.42 4.52 -2.54
N THR A 7 1.23 5.08 -2.43
CA THR A 7 1.04 6.50 -2.13
C THR A 7 -0.08 6.70 -1.10
N HIS A 8 -0.05 7.84 -0.41
CA HIS A 8 -1.09 8.23 0.53
C HIS A 8 -1.62 9.62 0.16
N ALA A 9 -2.95 9.76 0.14
CA ALA A 9 -3.61 11.06 0.07
C ALA A 9 -4.70 11.12 1.14
N PHE A 10 -4.72 12.18 1.89
CA PHE A 10 -5.63 12.36 3.02
C PHE A 10 -6.77 13.30 2.64
N HIS A 11 -7.91 13.11 3.29
CA HIS A 11 -9.02 14.05 3.15
C HIS A 11 -8.53 15.47 3.51
N PRO A 12 -8.88 16.54 2.74
CA PRO A 12 -8.35 17.88 2.93
C PRO A 12 -8.43 18.42 4.35
N LYS A 13 -9.50 18.07 5.10
CA LYS A 13 -9.67 18.49 6.50
C LYS A 13 -8.61 17.93 7.47
N ILE A 14 -7.93 16.84 7.10
CA ILE A 14 -6.95 16.18 7.98
C ILE A 14 -5.55 16.08 7.35
N ALA A 15 -5.37 16.45 6.09
CA ALA A 15 -4.12 16.26 5.35
C ALA A 15 -2.93 16.86 6.10
N ARG A 16 -3.02 18.14 6.52
CA ARG A 16 -1.96 18.80 7.29
C ARG A 16 -1.63 18.05 8.58
N LYS A 17 -2.67 17.69 9.37
CA LYS A 17 -2.46 16.97 10.64
C LYS A 17 -1.81 15.59 10.40
N ALA A 18 -2.21 14.90 9.33
CA ALA A 18 -1.64 13.61 8.98
C ALA A 18 -0.16 13.75 8.59
N VAL A 19 0.19 14.76 7.77
CA VAL A 19 1.58 15.04 7.40
C VAL A 19 2.42 15.43 8.61
N ASP A 20 1.91 16.29 9.50
CA ASP A 20 2.60 16.67 10.74
C ASP A 20 2.86 15.44 11.62
N HIS A 21 1.91 14.51 11.69
CA HIS A 21 2.08 13.25 12.43
C HIS A 21 3.15 12.35 11.79
N LEU A 22 3.15 12.20 10.46
CA LEU A 22 4.18 11.44 9.74
C LEU A 22 5.58 12.04 9.93
N ASN A 23 5.71 13.37 9.85
CA ASN A 23 6.96 14.06 10.11
C ASN A 23 7.50 13.76 11.51
N ALA A 24 6.63 13.82 12.51
CA ALA A 24 7.00 13.54 13.90
C ALA A 24 7.37 12.06 14.12
N TYR A 25 6.60 11.14 13.54
CA TYR A 25 6.83 9.69 13.72
C TYR A 25 8.11 9.22 13.06
N TYR A 26 8.31 9.58 11.79
CA TYR A 26 9.49 9.16 11.02
C TYR A 26 10.70 10.09 11.18
N GLN A 27 10.57 11.20 11.91
CA GLN A 27 11.62 12.22 12.12
C GLN A 27 12.21 12.72 10.79
N LEU A 28 11.33 13.06 9.84
CA LEU A 28 11.67 13.58 8.53
C LEU A 28 10.73 14.73 8.14
N THR A 29 11.02 15.38 7.03
CA THR A 29 10.09 16.34 6.40
C THR A 29 9.50 15.70 5.16
N CYS A 30 8.17 15.52 5.14
CA CYS A 30 7.46 15.02 3.97
C CYS A 30 7.70 15.92 2.76
N ALA A 31 7.87 15.32 1.59
CA ALA A 31 7.98 16.03 0.31
C ALA A 31 6.66 16.64 -0.14
N GLY A 32 5.53 16.10 0.34
CA GLY A 32 4.19 16.51 -0.05
C GLY A 32 3.31 16.97 1.10
N ASP A 33 2.24 17.71 0.74
CA ASP A 33 1.24 18.21 1.69
C ASP A 33 0.13 17.19 2.01
N GLY A 34 0.21 15.98 1.43
CA GLY A 34 -0.74 14.89 1.64
C GLY A 34 -2.09 15.07 0.93
N THR A 35 -2.25 16.07 0.07
CA THR A 35 -3.47 16.25 -0.74
C THR A 35 -3.41 15.44 -2.04
N ILE A 36 -4.59 15.09 -2.58
CA ILE A 36 -4.67 14.36 -3.86
C ILE A 36 -4.18 15.22 -5.03
N ASP A 37 -4.48 16.51 -5.04
CA ASP A 37 -4.08 17.41 -6.13
C ASP A 37 -2.57 17.53 -6.22
N HIS A 38 -1.89 17.67 -5.08
CA HIS A 38 -0.43 17.71 -5.04
C HIS A 38 0.18 16.38 -5.46
N LEU A 39 -0.35 15.25 -4.98
CA LEU A 39 0.08 13.91 -5.42
C LEU A 39 0.00 13.80 -6.94
N LEU A 40 -1.16 14.07 -7.55
CA LEU A 40 -1.36 13.92 -8.99
C LEU A 40 -0.46 14.83 -9.82
N ALA A 41 -0.20 16.06 -9.35
CA ALA A 41 0.75 16.97 -9.99
C ALA A 41 2.19 16.39 -9.97
N ARG A 42 2.63 15.84 -8.84
CA ARG A 42 3.97 15.26 -8.70
C ARG A 42 4.13 13.96 -9.48
N GLN A 43 3.09 13.11 -9.51
CA GLN A 43 3.06 11.90 -10.35
C GLN A 43 3.20 12.24 -11.84
N SER A 44 2.47 13.26 -12.30
CA SER A 44 2.58 13.72 -13.70
C SER A 44 3.98 14.24 -14.03
N ALA A 45 4.60 15.01 -13.13
CA ALA A 45 5.96 15.50 -13.30
C ALA A 45 7.01 14.36 -13.34
N ALA A 46 6.73 13.23 -12.67
CA ALA A 46 7.57 12.04 -12.69
C ALA A 46 7.28 11.09 -13.88
N GLY A 47 6.32 11.42 -14.74
CA GLY A 47 5.92 10.57 -15.89
C GLY A 47 5.22 9.29 -15.46
N ILE A 48 4.45 9.34 -14.37
CA ILE A 48 3.68 8.23 -13.82
C ILE A 48 2.20 8.43 -14.20
N ASP A 49 1.60 7.40 -14.79
CA ASP A 49 0.26 7.47 -15.36
C ASP A 49 -0.82 7.36 -14.27
N LYS A 50 -0.65 6.41 -13.34
CA LYS A 50 -1.57 6.14 -12.22
C LYS A 50 -0.84 5.97 -10.91
N CYS A 51 -1.55 6.19 -9.82
CA CYS A 51 -1.07 5.86 -8.49
C CYS A 51 -2.09 5.02 -7.72
N VAL A 52 -1.59 4.12 -6.88
CA VAL A 52 -2.41 3.43 -5.89
C VAL A 52 -2.45 4.29 -4.63
N VAL A 53 -3.64 4.75 -4.25
CA VAL A 53 -3.84 5.54 -3.04
C VAL A 53 -4.30 4.64 -1.91
N LEU A 54 -3.48 4.56 -0.88
CA LEU A 54 -3.64 3.70 0.28
C LEU A 54 -4.21 4.48 1.46
N CYS A 55 -5.13 3.87 2.20
CA CYS A 55 -5.60 4.43 3.47
C CYS A 55 -5.54 3.37 4.58
N ALA A 56 -5.29 3.79 5.81
CA ALA A 56 -5.30 2.91 6.97
C ALA A 56 -6.19 3.50 8.06
N ALA A 57 -7.18 2.71 8.51
CA ALA A 57 -8.05 3.08 9.64
C ALA A 57 -7.32 2.73 10.95
N THR A 58 -6.85 3.72 11.68
CA THR A 58 -6.09 3.50 12.92
C THR A 58 -6.97 3.08 14.11
N ALA A 59 -8.29 3.08 13.93
CA ALA A 59 -9.27 2.54 14.88
C ALA A 59 -10.46 1.95 14.12
N PRO A 60 -11.22 0.98 14.72
CA PRO A 60 -12.38 0.37 14.07
C PRO A 60 -13.41 1.36 13.55
N ALA A 61 -13.68 2.44 14.30
CA ALA A 61 -14.63 3.48 13.90
C ALA A 61 -14.21 4.27 12.65
N GLN A 62 -12.95 4.22 12.26
CA GLN A 62 -12.43 4.92 11.08
C GLN A 62 -12.55 4.10 9.78
N VAL A 63 -12.91 2.81 9.84
CA VAL A 63 -13.01 1.95 8.66
C VAL A 63 -13.96 2.55 7.63
N ILE A 64 -15.18 2.87 8.02
CA ILE A 64 -16.17 3.45 7.09
C ILE A 64 -15.77 4.83 6.55
N PRO A 65 -15.37 5.81 7.38
CA PRO A 65 -14.90 7.10 6.85
C PRO A 65 -13.72 7.00 5.89
N ALA A 66 -12.72 6.16 6.18
CA ALA A 66 -11.57 5.97 5.33
C ALA A 66 -11.97 5.34 3.98
N ASN A 67 -12.81 4.32 4.00
CA ASN A 67 -13.28 3.66 2.79
C ASN A 67 -14.22 4.55 1.97
N ASN A 68 -15.03 5.40 2.60
CA ASN A 68 -15.82 6.41 1.89
C ASN A 68 -14.92 7.36 1.10
N TYR A 69 -13.81 7.79 1.70
CA TYR A 69 -12.85 8.65 1.03
C TYR A 69 -12.14 7.92 -0.12
N ALA A 70 -11.70 6.67 0.07
CA ALA A 70 -11.10 5.86 -0.99
C ALA A 70 -12.04 5.71 -2.20
N ILE A 71 -13.32 5.38 -1.96
CA ILE A 71 -14.35 5.27 -3.01
C ILE A 71 -14.54 6.61 -3.73
N ALA A 72 -14.61 7.71 -2.99
CA ALA A 72 -14.79 9.05 -3.56
C ALA A 72 -13.58 9.45 -4.43
N LEU A 73 -12.36 9.17 -3.99
CA LEU A 73 -11.13 9.44 -4.77
C LEU A 73 -11.11 8.67 -6.09
N GLN A 74 -11.38 7.37 -6.05
CA GLN A 74 -11.39 6.56 -7.28
C GLN A 74 -12.44 7.02 -8.27
N ARG A 75 -13.63 7.43 -7.81
CA ARG A 75 -14.69 8.00 -8.64
C ARG A 75 -14.33 9.35 -9.23
N ALA A 76 -13.66 10.21 -8.46
CA ALA A 76 -13.25 11.54 -8.90
C ALA A 76 -12.10 11.49 -9.91
N HIS A 77 -11.24 10.47 -9.84
CA HIS A 77 -10.02 10.36 -10.66
C HIS A 77 -9.86 8.96 -11.28
N PRO A 78 -10.84 8.43 -12.06
CA PRO A 78 -10.85 7.03 -12.49
C PRO A 78 -9.67 6.66 -13.41
N ASP A 79 -9.13 7.64 -14.13
CA ASP A 79 -7.99 7.44 -15.02
C ASP A 79 -6.63 7.58 -14.34
N ARG A 80 -6.59 8.09 -13.11
CA ARG A 80 -5.35 8.43 -12.40
C ARG A 80 -5.19 7.69 -11.08
N VAL A 81 -6.27 7.30 -10.42
CA VAL A 81 -6.25 6.73 -9.08
C VAL A 81 -6.83 5.32 -9.08
N ILE A 82 -6.11 4.41 -8.44
CA ILE A 82 -6.58 3.11 -8.01
C ILE A 82 -6.63 3.19 -6.48
N ALA A 83 -7.83 3.27 -5.89
CA ALA A 83 -7.93 3.39 -4.44
C ALA A 83 -7.98 2.02 -3.77
N PHE A 84 -7.22 1.86 -2.69
CA PHE A 84 -7.35 0.73 -1.78
C PHE A 84 -8.17 1.14 -0.57
N GLY A 85 -9.08 0.26 -0.16
CA GLY A 85 -9.78 0.40 1.11
C GLY A 85 -8.91 -0.06 2.29
N THR A 86 -9.51 -0.10 3.46
CA THR A 86 -8.87 -0.60 4.68
C THR A 86 -9.86 -1.39 5.52
N LEU A 87 -9.34 -2.27 6.35
CA LEU A 87 -10.09 -2.99 7.38
C LEU A 87 -9.34 -2.92 8.72
N HIS A 88 -10.03 -3.28 9.78
CA HIS A 88 -9.45 -3.37 11.12
C HIS A 88 -10.00 -4.65 11.79
N PRO A 89 -9.16 -5.51 12.42
CA PRO A 89 -9.64 -6.77 13.03
C PRO A 89 -10.64 -6.57 14.17
N GLY A 90 -10.70 -5.38 14.75
CA GLY A 90 -11.72 -4.98 15.73
C GLY A 90 -13.02 -4.44 15.14
N TYR A 91 -13.15 -4.36 13.82
CA TYR A 91 -14.38 -3.88 13.18
C TYR A 91 -15.34 -5.05 12.91
N ALA A 92 -16.41 -5.15 13.71
CA ALA A 92 -17.29 -6.31 13.71
C ALA A 92 -18.04 -6.55 12.37
N GLN A 93 -18.29 -5.52 11.56
CA GLN A 93 -19.04 -5.63 10.31
C GLN A 93 -18.13 -5.73 9.08
N TRP A 94 -16.94 -6.28 9.23
CA TRP A 94 -15.94 -6.34 8.17
C TRP A 94 -16.44 -7.08 6.89
N GLN A 95 -17.30 -8.10 7.02
CA GLN A 95 -17.88 -8.81 5.88
C GLN A 95 -18.73 -7.89 5.01
N LYS A 96 -19.66 -7.16 5.63
CA LYS A 96 -20.49 -6.17 4.90
C LYS A 96 -19.64 -5.10 4.24
N GLU A 97 -18.54 -4.72 4.88
CA GLU A 97 -17.64 -3.72 4.33
C GLU A 97 -16.83 -4.25 3.14
N LEU A 98 -16.39 -5.51 3.16
CA LEU A 98 -15.80 -6.16 1.99
C LEU A 98 -16.78 -6.18 0.81
N ASP A 99 -18.04 -6.57 1.03
CA ASP A 99 -19.07 -6.58 0.00
C ASP A 99 -19.31 -5.17 -0.57
N ARG A 100 -19.32 -4.14 0.31
CA ARG A 100 -19.49 -2.75 -0.10
C ARG A 100 -18.31 -2.24 -0.92
N LEU A 101 -17.09 -2.55 -0.53
CA LEU A 101 -15.88 -2.21 -1.27
C LEU A 101 -15.85 -2.90 -2.64
N LYS A 102 -16.21 -4.18 -2.68
CA LYS A 102 -16.34 -4.95 -3.93
C LYS A 102 -17.37 -4.32 -4.87
N ALA A 103 -18.56 -3.98 -4.37
CA ALA A 103 -19.61 -3.31 -5.13
C ALA A 103 -19.19 -1.91 -5.64
N ALA A 104 -18.32 -1.22 -4.90
CA ALA A 104 -17.73 0.06 -5.30
C ALA A 104 -16.51 -0.08 -6.24
N ASN A 105 -16.19 -1.30 -6.67
CA ASN A 105 -15.02 -1.63 -7.50
C ASN A 105 -13.67 -1.30 -6.85
N ILE A 106 -13.61 -1.31 -5.51
CA ILE A 106 -12.35 -1.29 -4.76
C ILE A 106 -11.83 -2.72 -4.69
N ARG A 107 -10.63 -2.96 -5.20
CA ARG A 107 -10.05 -4.30 -5.31
C ARG A 107 -8.80 -4.50 -4.46
N GLY A 108 -8.44 -3.53 -3.67
CA GLY A 108 -7.30 -3.60 -2.78
C GLY A 108 -7.64 -3.17 -1.36
N ILE A 109 -6.94 -3.78 -0.39
CA ILE A 109 -7.05 -3.50 1.04
C ILE A 109 -5.66 -3.15 1.57
N LYS A 110 -5.52 -1.98 2.19
CA LYS A 110 -4.32 -1.60 2.94
C LYS A 110 -4.46 -2.03 4.40
N LEU A 111 -3.42 -2.68 4.90
CA LEU A 111 -3.21 -2.90 6.33
C LEU A 111 -1.88 -2.29 6.77
N HIS A 112 -1.91 -1.64 7.92
CA HIS A 112 -0.72 -1.09 8.57
C HIS A 112 -0.74 -1.47 10.07
N PRO A 113 -0.33 -2.71 10.42
CA PRO A 113 -0.47 -3.24 11.78
C PRO A 113 0.08 -2.30 12.85
N ASP A 114 1.24 -1.67 12.57
CA ASP A 114 1.92 -0.79 13.51
C ASP A 114 1.09 0.48 13.84
N PHE A 115 0.50 1.12 12.83
CA PHE A 115 -0.38 2.30 13.03
C PHE A 115 -1.79 1.94 13.46
N GLN A 116 -2.27 0.75 13.08
CA GLN A 116 -3.62 0.30 13.42
C GLN A 116 -3.69 -0.38 14.80
N GLY A 117 -2.54 -0.60 15.46
CA GLY A 117 -2.49 -1.14 16.82
C GLY A 117 -2.88 -2.61 16.95
N PHE A 118 -2.62 -3.42 15.91
CA PHE A 118 -2.81 -4.86 15.97
C PHE A 118 -1.57 -5.59 15.45
N ARG A 119 -1.48 -6.88 15.75
CA ARG A 119 -0.39 -7.73 15.23
C ARG A 119 -0.84 -8.38 13.91
N LEU A 120 0.08 -8.53 12.95
CA LEU A 120 -0.22 -9.16 11.66
C LEU A 120 -0.61 -10.65 11.83
N ASP A 121 -0.17 -11.30 12.89
CA ASP A 121 -0.55 -12.66 13.29
C ASP A 121 -1.80 -12.72 14.19
N ASP A 122 -2.60 -11.66 14.27
CA ASP A 122 -3.86 -11.63 15.02
C ASP A 122 -4.88 -12.61 14.39
N PRO A 123 -5.39 -13.61 15.14
CA PRO A 123 -6.31 -14.61 14.60
C PRO A 123 -7.62 -14.01 14.06
N ARG A 124 -8.01 -12.80 14.46
CA ARG A 124 -9.18 -12.09 13.92
C ARG A 124 -9.01 -11.68 12.46
N LEU A 125 -7.78 -11.62 11.92
CA LEU A 125 -7.51 -11.37 10.51
C LEU A 125 -7.78 -12.60 9.63
N TRP A 126 -7.69 -13.81 10.16
CA TRP A 126 -7.77 -15.04 9.38
C TRP A 126 -9.10 -15.19 8.61
N PRO A 127 -10.29 -15.02 9.24
CA PRO A 127 -11.54 -15.05 8.50
C PRO A 127 -11.65 -13.91 7.46
N ILE A 128 -11.00 -12.76 7.70
CA ILE A 128 -10.92 -11.66 6.72
C ILE A 128 -10.09 -12.09 5.51
N PHE A 129 -8.91 -12.68 5.73
CA PHE A 129 -8.05 -13.17 4.65
C PHE A 129 -8.73 -14.26 3.84
N GLU A 130 -9.36 -15.23 4.51
CA GLU A 130 -10.09 -16.30 3.85
C GLU A 130 -11.23 -15.78 2.96
N ALA A 131 -12.03 -14.86 3.46
CA ALA A 131 -13.14 -14.26 2.70
C ALA A 131 -12.67 -13.39 1.53
N ALA A 132 -11.55 -12.67 1.71
CA ALA A 132 -11.08 -11.66 0.76
C ALA A 132 -10.12 -12.20 -0.33
N GLN A 133 -9.50 -13.38 -0.13
CA GLN A 133 -8.39 -13.87 -0.97
C GLN A 133 -8.69 -13.98 -2.47
N LYS A 134 -9.96 -14.16 -2.87
CA LYS A 134 -10.35 -14.27 -4.28
C LYS A 134 -10.52 -12.91 -4.96
N ASP A 135 -10.99 -11.93 -4.21
CA ASP A 135 -11.48 -10.67 -4.76
C ASP A 135 -10.54 -9.49 -4.54
N PHE A 136 -9.66 -9.57 -3.52
CA PHE A 136 -8.83 -8.43 -3.11
C PHE A 136 -7.33 -8.74 -3.18
N ILE A 137 -6.57 -7.67 -3.40
CA ILE A 137 -5.12 -7.63 -3.20
C ILE A 137 -4.87 -6.90 -1.88
N PHE A 138 -4.03 -7.47 -1.02
CA PHE A 138 -3.63 -6.79 0.21
C PHE A 138 -2.30 -6.08 0.02
N GLU A 139 -2.25 -4.79 0.32
CA GLU A 139 -1.00 -4.08 0.54
C GLU A 139 -0.76 -3.98 2.04
N ILE A 140 0.31 -4.59 2.52
CA ILE A 140 0.59 -4.71 3.95
C ILE A 140 1.91 -4.05 4.29
N HIS A 141 1.87 -3.09 5.23
CA HIS A 141 3.08 -2.56 5.84
C HIS A 141 3.80 -3.65 6.63
N ILE A 142 5.09 -3.86 6.36
CA ILE A 142 5.90 -4.89 7.01
C ILE A 142 7.17 -4.26 7.58
N GLY A 143 7.34 -4.45 8.87
CA GLY A 143 8.57 -4.07 9.59
C GLY A 143 8.55 -2.68 10.20
N ASP A 144 9.49 -2.46 11.08
CA ASP A 144 9.85 -1.18 11.70
C ASP A 144 11.28 -1.25 12.24
N ALA A 145 11.81 -0.14 12.76
CA ALA A 145 13.12 -0.06 13.41
C ALA A 145 13.13 -0.72 14.81
N MET A 146 12.67 -1.98 14.88
CA MET A 146 12.57 -2.76 16.12
C MET A 146 12.89 -4.25 15.85
N ARG A 147 12.97 -5.05 16.92
CA ARG A 147 13.22 -6.48 16.78
C ARG A 147 12.00 -7.21 16.23
N PRO A 148 12.16 -8.21 15.35
CA PRO A 148 11.04 -8.95 14.77
C PRO A 148 10.07 -9.56 15.77
N GLU A 149 10.56 -9.98 16.93
CA GLU A 149 9.76 -10.63 17.99
C GLU A 149 8.74 -9.67 18.60
N SER A 150 9.12 -8.39 18.75
CA SER A 150 8.28 -7.33 19.33
C SER A 150 7.48 -6.57 18.29
N ALA A 151 7.88 -6.62 17.02
CA ALA A 151 7.22 -5.88 15.95
C ALA A 151 5.76 -6.35 15.71
N PRO A 152 4.78 -5.45 15.58
CA PRO A 152 3.42 -5.80 15.16
C PRO A 152 3.40 -6.51 13.81
N SER A 153 4.20 -6.04 12.85
CA SER A 153 4.45 -6.68 11.57
C SER A 153 5.92 -7.04 11.40
N CYS A 154 6.21 -8.16 10.76
CA CYS A 154 7.59 -8.53 10.42
C CYS A 154 7.60 -9.58 9.29
N PRO A 155 8.74 -9.80 8.59
CA PRO A 155 8.86 -10.77 7.51
C PRO A 155 8.46 -12.20 7.89
N TYR A 156 8.68 -12.62 9.16
CA TYR A 156 8.31 -13.96 9.64
C TYR A 156 6.79 -14.16 9.73
N LYS A 157 6.06 -13.16 10.24
CA LYS A 157 4.60 -13.18 10.28
C LYS A 157 4.01 -13.16 8.87
N LEU A 158 4.58 -12.34 7.98
CA LEU A 158 4.18 -12.33 6.57
C LEU A 158 4.38 -13.70 5.93
N ALA A 159 5.53 -14.34 6.12
CA ALA A 159 5.81 -15.67 5.58
C ALA A 159 4.77 -16.70 6.06
N ALA A 160 4.41 -16.68 7.36
CA ALA A 160 3.38 -17.57 7.92
C ALA A 160 2.00 -17.35 7.27
N ILE A 161 1.61 -16.10 7.00
CA ILE A 161 0.34 -15.78 6.32
C ILE A 161 0.37 -16.26 4.87
N LEU A 162 1.46 -16.02 4.14
CA LEU A 162 1.62 -16.50 2.76
C LEU A 162 1.52 -18.02 2.65
N ASP A 163 2.03 -18.74 3.66
CA ASP A 163 1.96 -20.20 3.72
C ASP A 163 0.54 -20.68 4.10
N ALA A 164 -0.14 -19.98 5.02
CA ALA A 164 -1.49 -20.33 5.47
C ALA A 164 -2.57 -19.97 4.42
N PHE A 165 -2.38 -18.96 3.61
CA PHE A 165 -3.34 -18.44 2.64
C PHE A 165 -2.74 -18.34 1.24
N PRO A 166 -2.50 -19.45 0.53
CA PRO A 166 -1.82 -19.43 -0.78
C PRO A 166 -2.61 -18.71 -1.88
N GLY A 167 -3.92 -18.54 -1.71
CA GLY A 167 -4.77 -17.76 -2.61
C GLY A 167 -4.78 -16.26 -2.33
N LEU A 168 -4.22 -15.82 -1.19
CA LEU A 168 -4.21 -14.42 -0.79
C LEU A 168 -3.09 -13.67 -1.52
N ARG A 169 -3.45 -12.70 -2.36
CA ARG A 169 -2.49 -11.87 -3.09
C ARG A 169 -2.00 -10.73 -2.21
N ILE A 170 -0.70 -10.67 -1.96
CA ILE A 170 -0.09 -9.68 -1.05
C ILE A 170 0.99 -8.88 -1.78
N ILE A 171 0.91 -7.56 -1.68
CA ILE A 171 1.99 -6.64 -1.93
C ILE A 171 2.59 -6.31 -0.56
N ALA A 172 3.81 -6.75 -0.35
CA ALA A 172 4.53 -6.50 0.90
C ALA A 172 5.32 -5.19 0.79
N ALA A 173 4.88 -4.17 1.49
CA ALA A 173 5.51 -2.86 1.46
C ALA A 173 6.99 -2.91 1.88
N HIS A 174 7.79 -2.01 1.30
CA HIS A 174 9.19 -1.77 1.68
C HIS A 174 10.07 -3.02 1.55
N PHE A 175 9.98 -3.72 0.40
CA PHE A 175 10.63 -5.03 0.19
C PHE A 175 10.32 -6.06 1.28
N GLY A 176 9.07 -6.02 1.79
CA GLY A 176 8.60 -6.95 2.82
C GLY A 176 9.31 -6.84 4.17
N GLY A 177 9.83 -5.64 4.51
CA GLY A 177 10.51 -5.49 5.78
C GLY A 177 11.20 -4.14 5.97
N TYR A 178 10.44 -3.05 6.16
CA TYR A 178 11.01 -1.75 6.51
C TYR A 178 12.01 -1.88 7.66
N ARG A 179 13.27 -1.46 7.42
CA ARG A 179 14.39 -1.55 8.39
C ARG A 179 14.72 -2.99 8.86
N MET A 180 14.02 -4.02 8.32
CA MET A 180 14.22 -5.45 8.60
C MET A 180 14.67 -6.24 7.36
N TRP A 181 15.27 -5.60 6.35
CA TRP A 181 15.57 -6.22 5.05
C TRP A 181 16.43 -7.48 5.12
N ALA A 182 17.32 -7.61 6.10
CA ALA A 182 18.09 -8.83 6.30
C ALA A 182 17.19 -10.03 6.66
N HIS A 183 16.11 -9.78 7.44
CA HIS A 183 15.11 -10.79 7.76
C HIS A 183 14.22 -11.10 6.56
N SER A 184 13.82 -10.07 5.79
CA SER A 184 13.07 -10.26 4.53
C SER A 184 13.86 -11.14 3.56
N LEU A 185 15.13 -10.83 3.30
CA LEU A 185 16.00 -11.66 2.47
C LEU A 185 16.10 -13.10 2.98
N LYS A 186 16.18 -13.31 4.28
CA LYS A 186 16.31 -14.64 4.89
C LYS A 186 15.06 -15.51 4.70
N VAL A 187 13.85 -14.93 4.87
CA VAL A 187 12.62 -15.74 4.93
C VAL A 187 11.79 -15.69 3.66
N LEU A 188 11.90 -14.63 2.87
CA LEU A 188 11.17 -14.43 1.62
C LEU A 188 12.06 -14.57 0.39
N GLY A 189 13.33 -14.12 0.48
CA GLY A 189 14.27 -14.11 -0.65
C GLY A 189 14.59 -15.50 -1.20
N GLY A 190 14.75 -15.58 -2.51
CA GLY A 190 15.06 -16.82 -3.22
C GLY A 190 13.93 -17.85 -3.25
N LYS A 191 12.76 -17.53 -2.70
CA LYS A 191 11.56 -18.38 -2.73
C LYS A 191 10.56 -17.85 -3.74
N LEU A 192 10.20 -18.68 -4.72
CA LEU A 192 9.09 -18.32 -5.60
C LEU A 192 7.78 -18.45 -4.83
N ARG A 193 7.08 -17.33 -4.68
CA ARG A 193 5.73 -17.26 -4.09
C ARG A 193 4.83 -16.55 -5.09
N GLU A 194 3.92 -17.28 -5.70
CA GLU A 194 3.04 -16.73 -6.74
C GLU A 194 2.08 -15.65 -6.24
N ASN A 195 1.82 -15.66 -4.93
CA ASN A 195 0.92 -14.74 -4.25
C ASN A 195 1.62 -13.54 -3.58
N LEU A 196 2.94 -13.35 -3.83
CA LEU A 196 3.74 -12.26 -3.24
C LEU A 196 4.26 -11.30 -4.31
N TRP A 197 4.05 -10.03 -4.10
CA TRP A 197 4.75 -8.90 -4.72
C TRP A 197 5.39 -8.05 -3.63
N LEU A 198 6.39 -7.25 -4.01
CA LEU A 198 7.08 -6.34 -3.10
C LEU A 198 7.11 -4.96 -3.72
N ASP A 199 7.04 -3.91 -2.91
CA ASP A 199 7.27 -2.56 -3.42
C ASP A 199 8.62 -1.99 -2.95
N THR A 200 9.08 -0.98 -3.67
CA THR A 200 10.36 -0.30 -3.41
C THR A 200 10.26 0.84 -2.41
N SER A 201 9.04 1.19 -1.98
CA SER A 201 8.77 2.38 -1.17
C SER A 201 9.61 2.42 0.11
N SER A 202 9.97 3.60 0.56
CA SER A 202 10.74 3.87 1.79
C SER A 202 12.01 3.02 1.96
N THR A 203 12.53 2.44 0.88
CA THR A 203 13.73 1.58 0.95
C THR A 203 14.98 2.32 0.51
N SER A 204 14.94 3.02 -0.62
CA SER A 204 16.11 3.67 -1.19
C SER A 204 16.76 4.74 -0.29
N PRO A 205 16.02 5.48 0.56
CA PRO A 205 16.64 6.43 1.47
C PRO A 205 17.59 5.79 2.49
N PHE A 206 17.30 4.57 2.92
CA PHE A 206 17.98 3.91 4.04
C PHE A 206 18.88 2.74 3.62
N ALA A 207 18.54 2.00 2.57
CA ALA A 207 19.34 0.87 2.11
C ALA A 207 20.66 1.35 1.49
N THR A 208 21.76 0.65 1.79
CA THR A 208 23.02 0.87 1.06
C THR A 208 22.88 0.40 -0.39
N PRO A 209 23.72 0.89 -1.34
CA PRO A 209 23.71 0.40 -2.71
C PRO A 209 23.84 -1.13 -2.84
N LEU A 210 24.69 -1.73 -2.02
CA LEU A 210 24.87 -3.18 -2.00
C LEU A 210 23.59 -3.90 -1.51
N LEU A 211 22.98 -3.42 -0.44
CA LEU A 211 21.75 -4.02 0.10
C LEU A 211 20.60 -3.89 -0.91
N LEU A 212 20.47 -2.73 -1.54
CA LEU A 212 19.41 -2.49 -2.53
C LEU A 212 19.54 -3.43 -3.73
N ARG A 213 20.75 -3.60 -4.27
CA ARG A 213 21.03 -4.59 -5.34
C ARG A 213 20.72 -6.02 -4.89
N ARG A 214 21.06 -6.39 -3.64
CA ARG A 214 20.73 -7.72 -3.11
C ARG A 214 19.21 -7.93 -2.98
N LEU A 215 18.46 -6.92 -2.58
CA LEU A 215 16.99 -6.97 -2.53
C LEU A 215 16.40 -7.16 -3.92
N LEU A 216 16.83 -6.37 -4.89
CA LEU A 216 16.37 -6.50 -6.28
C LEU A 216 16.70 -7.88 -6.89
N ALA A 217 17.87 -8.45 -6.59
CA ALA A 217 18.29 -9.75 -7.10
C ALA A 217 17.66 -10.95 -6.36
N ALA A 218 17.09 -10.73 -5.18
CA ALA A 218 16.55 -11.83 -4.36
C ALA A 218 15.13 -12.25 -4.76
N PHE A 219 14.44 -11.46 -5.59
CA PHE A 219 13.06 -11.68 -6.01
C PHE A 219 12.92 -11.62 -7.52
N PRO A 220 11.95 -12.32 -8.12
CA PRO A 220 11.67 -12.21 -9.55
C PRO A 220 11.38 -10.74 -9.93
N SER A 221 12.00 -10.25 -10.97
CA SER A 221 11.95 -8.83 -11.34
C SER A 221 10.52 -8.33 -11.60
N GLU A 222 9.66 -9.18 -12.14
CA GLU A 222 8.24 -8.92 -12.41
C GLU A 222 7.38 -8.87 -11.13
N ARG A 223 7.94 -9.25 -9.99
CA ARG A 223 7.28 -9.20 -8.67
C ARG A 223 7.69 -7.99 -7.84
N ILE A 224 8.59 -7.17 -8.37
CA ILE A 224 9.02 -5.93 -7.72
C ILE A 224 8.30 -4.76 -8.38
N LEU A 225 7.61 -3.96 -7.57
CA LEU A 225 6.76 -2.85 -7.98
C LEU A 225 7.38 -1.53 -7.53
N PHE A 226 7.31 -0.49 -8.35
CA PHE A 226 7.72 0.83 -7.95
C PHE A 226 6.72 1.44 -6.98
N GLY A 227 7.18 1.91 -5.83
CA GLY A 227 6.40 2.64 -4.83
C GLY A 227 7.21 3.77 -4.23
N THR A 228 6.58 4.91 -3.93
CA THR A 228 7.24 6.09 -3.38
C THR A 228 7.04 6.28 -1.89
N ASP A 229 5.91 5.86 -1.35
CA ASP A 229 5.45 6.22 0.00
C ASP A 229 5.16 7.73 0.12
N TRP A 230 4.66 8.35 -0.99
CA TRP A 230 4.16 9.71 -0.90
C TRP A 230 3.12 9.84 0.24
N PRO A 231 3.15 10.89 1.06
CA PRO A 231 3.88 12.16 0.89
C PRO A 231 5.29 12.18 1.46
N LEU A 232 5.83 11.06 1.96
CA LEU A 232 7.18 11.03 2.55
C LEU A 232 8.24 11.40 1.52
N TYR A 233 8.16 10.84 0.32
CA TYR A 233 9.15 11.06 -0.74
C TYR A 233 8.50 11.51 -2.04
N ASP A 234 9.21 12.39 -2.75
CA ASP A 234 8.78 12.88 -4.07
C ASP A 234 8.99 11.79 -5.14
N PRO A 235 8.00 11.55 -6.03
CA PRO A 235 8.09 10.48 -7.03
C PRO A 235 9.28 10.60 -7.98
N LEU A 236 9.61 11.82 -8.42
CA LEU A 236 10.73 12.04 -9.33
C LEU A 236 12.07 11.79 -8.62
N ASP A 237 12.19 12.27 -7.39
CA ASP A 237 13.41 12.09 -6.59
C ASP A 237 13.61 10.65 -6.18
N GLU A 238 12.53 9.95 -5.80
CA GLU A 238 12.60 8.53 -5.44
C GLU A 238 12.99 7.67 -6.64
N ARG A 239 12.40 7.91 -7.81
CA ARG A 239 12.79 7.25 -9.06
C ARG A 239 14.28 7.45 -9.36
N ARG A 240 14.78 8.68 -9.29
CA ARG A 240 16.20 9.00 -9.52
C ARG A 240 17.11 8.34 -8.49
N ARG A 241 16.73 8.40 -7.22
CA ARG A 241 17.51 7.82 -6.11
C ARG A 241 17.61 6.30 -6.23
N LEU A 242 16.49 5.63 -6.50
CA LEU A 242 16.44 4.19 -6.70
C LEU A 242 17.34 3.78 -7.87
N GLN A 243 17.18 4.45 -9.02
CA GLN A 243 17.96 4.19 -10.22
C GLN A 243 19.46 4.35 -9.97
N GLN A 244 19.88 5.47 -9.40
CA GLN A 244 21.30 5.77 -9.13
C GLN A 244 21.91 4.82 -8.10
N LYS A 245 21.23 4.60 -6.96
CA LYS A 245 21.76 3.75 -5.89
C LYS A 245 21.85 2.26 -6.28
N ALA A 246 20.86 1.76 -7.00
CA ALA A 246 20.86 0.37 -7.45
C ALA A 246 21.70 0.16 -8.72
N GLY A 247 22.02 1.24 -9.47
CA GLY A 247 22.70 1.16 -10.75
C GLY A 247 21.80 0.59 -11.84
N LEU A 248 20.49 0.89 -11.79
CA LEU A 248 19.54 0.40 -12.79
C LEU A 248 19.68 1.19 -14.09
N ASP A 249 19.60 0.51 -15.20
CA ASP A 249 19.46 1.13 -16.50
C ASP A 249 18.00 1.64 -16.73
N ALA A 250 17.75 2.24 -17.89
CA ALA A 250 16.45 2.82 -18.20
C ALA A 250 15.36 1.74 -18.36
N GLU A 251 15.70 0.58 -18.89
CA GLU A 251 14.75 -0.53 -19.10
C GLU A 251 14.40 -1.21 -17.78
N GLU A 252 15.37 -1.45 -16.93
CA GLU A 252 15.15 -1.99 -15.59
C GLU A 252 14.26 -1.06 -14.75
N MET A 253 14.50 0.25 -14.80
CA MET A 253 13.67 1.21 -14.10
C MET A 253 12.25 1.28 -14.67
N ASP A 254 12.09 1.24 -15.99
CA ASP A 254 10.77 1.23 -16.63
C ASP A 254 9.99 -0.05 -16.31
N ARG A 255 10.67 -1.18 -16.20
CA ARG A 255 10.08 -2.46 -15.77
C ARG A 255 9.47 -2.34 -14.36
N LEU A 256 10.18 -1.80 -13.38
CA LEU A 256 9.65 -1.58 -12.03
C LEU A 256 8.40 -0.68 -12.04
N LEU A 257 8.40 0.36 -12.88
CA LEU A 257 7.27 1.27 -13.03
C LEU A 257 6.05 0.62 -13.70
N THR A 258 6.25 -0.37 -14.56
CA THR A 258 5.18 -0.98 -15.36
C THR A 258 4.68 -2.32 -14.83
N ASN A 259 5.44 -3.00 -13.96
CA ASN A 259 5.06 -4.31 -13.42
C ASN A 259 3.68 -4.33 -12.75
N ALA A 260 3.31 -3.28 -12.04
CA ALA A 260 2.02 -3.18 -11.38
C ALA A 260 0.83 -3.20 -12.36
N ALA A 261 1.04 -2.89 -13.64
CA ALA A 261 -0.01 -2.90 -14.64
C ALA A 261 -0.66 -4.29 -14.82
N ALA A 262 0.11 -5.37 -14.60
CA ALA A 262 -0.39 -6.73 -14.66
C ALA A 262 -1.40 -7.06 -13.54
N LEU A 263 -1.37 -6.33 -12.41
CA LEU A 263 -2.29 -6.53 -11.29
C LEU A 263 -3.65 -5.85 -11.52
N PHE A 264 -3.71 -4.86 -12.42
CA PHE A 264 -4.87 -4.00 -12.65
C PHE A 264 -5.32 -3.95 -14.11
N GLY A 265 -4.90 -4.92 -14.93
CA GLY A 265 -5.22 -5.01 -16.36
C GLY A 265 -6.70 -5.27 -16.67
N PRO A 266 -7.10 -5.16 -17.95
CA PRO A 266 -8.48 -5.44 -18.40
C PRO A 266 -8.84 -6.90 -18.08
N GLY A 267 -9.78 -7.10 -17.18
CA GLY A 267 -10.21 -8.38 -16.59
C GLY A 267 -10.25 -8.33 -15.06
N HIS A 268 -9.62 -7.35 -14.44
CA HIS A 268 -9.66 -7.13 -13.01
C HIS A 268 -10.53 -5.90 -12.66
N GLY A 269 -11.80 -5.86 -13.10
CA GLY A 269 -12.71 -4.80 -12.66
C GLY A 269 -13.64 -4.16 -13.70
N GLN A 270 -13.84 -4.77 -14.87
CA GLN A 270 -14.82 -4.26 -15.88
C GLN A 270 -16.18 -4.96 -15.86
N ASP A 271 -16.59 -5.60 -14.78
CA ASP A 271 -18.00 -5.91 -14.62
C ASP A 271 -18.73 -4.63 -14.20
N ALA A 272 -19.63 -4.18 -15.07
CA ALA A 272 -20.35 -2.91 -15.00
C ALA A 272 -20.88 -2.64 -13.58
N ALA A 273 -20.52 -1.48 -13.03
CA ALA A 273 -21.09 -0.98 -11.81
C ALA A 273 -22.60 -0.80 -11.96
N ALA A 274 -23.38 -1.59 -11.23
CA ALA A 274 -24.78 -1.27 -10.99
C ALA A 274 -24.85 0.12 -10.30
N PRO A 275 -25.86 0.96 -10.62
CA PRO A 275 -25.96 2.29 -10.05
C PRO A 275 -26.13 2.21 -8.53
N VAL A 276 -25.11 2.59 -7.81
CA VAL A 276 -25.15 2.68 -6.34
C VAL A 276 -25.87 3.96 -5.97
N GLN A 277 -26.91 3.83 -5.14
CA GLN A 277 -27.65 4.96 -4.57
C GLN A 277 -26.72 6.01 -3.96
N ALA A 278 -27.06 7.27 -4.14
CA ALA A 278 -26.29 8.41 -3.65
C ALA A 278 -25.99 8.29 -2.15
N VAL A 279 -24.73 8.40 -1.80
CA VAL A 279 -24.28 8.48 -0.41
C VAL A 279 -24.70 9.83 0.14
N PRO A 280 -25.44 9.90 1.26
CA PRO A 280 -25.84 11.20 1.85
C PRO A 280 -24.59 11.98 2.30
N PRO A 281 -24.64 13.32 2.28
CA PRO A 281 -23.52 14.16 2.70
C PRO A 281 -23.16 13.90 4.18
N LEU A 282 -21.85 13.87 4.45
CA LEU A 282 -21.28 13.66 5.77
C LEU A 282 -21.85 14.67 6.78
N SER A 283 -22.74 14.23 7.69
CA SER A 283 -23.06 14.99 8.88
C SER A 283 -21.86 14.94 9.83
N VAL A 284 -21.23 16.09 10.03
CA VAL A 284 -20.16 16.27 11.01
C VAL A 284 -20.83 16.31 12.39
N ALA A 285 -20.76 15.22 13.15
CA ALA A 285 -21.01 15.27 14.58
C ALA A 285 -19.85 16.05 15.21
N ALA A 286 -20.15 17.29 15.63
CA ALA A 286 -19.30 18.04 16.53
C ALA A 286 -19.35 17.33 17.89
N GLY A 287 -18.29 16.62 18.22
CA GLY A 287 -18.06 16.07 19.56
C GLY A 287 -17.01 16.92 20.25
N HIS A 288 -17.39 17.45 21.39
CA HIS A 288 -16.59 18.22 22.33
C HIS A 288 -15.38 17.45 22.85
#